data_a1ca343419b8bca6d61104c649788e0c
#
_entry.id   a1ca343419b8bca6d61104c649788e0c
#
_cell.length_a   1.000
_cell.length_b   1.000
_cell.length_c   1.000
_cell.angle_alpha   90.00
_cell.angle_beta   90.00
_cell.angle_gamma   90.00
#
_symmetry.space_group_name_H-M   'P 1'
#
loop_
_entity.id
_entity.type
_entity.pdbx_description
1 polymer ?
#
loop_
_entity_poly.entity_id
_entity_poly.type
_entity_poly.pdbx_seq_one_letter_code
_entity_poly.pdbx_strand_id
1 'polypeptide(L)'
;EVIPEYGVFAGKEGSWSPSWNTFRLSDVGNSLEVEPNNDRATATPSDFPSAFNGILQETGDQDFFKFTAKKGQQFEVECYGRRIRSAIDPVMYLYNATGGSVASNDDSRGPDSYFRFNVPADGEYTLLIRDHLMRGGPAYVYRVEFQPIKPGLTLSIARTERYGQYRQQIFVGRGNRFGTNINLARRNFGGELVLAPKELPAG
;
A
#
# COMPACT_ATOMS: atom_id res chain seq x y z
N GLU A 1 11.89 2.36 -3.24
CA GLU A 1 10.96 3.01 -4.18
C GLU A 1 10.41 4.24 -3.49
N VAL A 2 10.77 5.43 -3.95
CA VAL A 2 10.16 6.67 -3.48
C VAL A 2 8.82 6.73 -4.19
N ILE A 3 7.74 6.50 -3.47
CA ILE A 3 6.39 6.74 -3.98
C ILE A 3 6.27 8.27 -4.06
N PRO A 4 6.22 8.85 -5.26
CA PRO A 4 6.10 10.29 -5.36
C PRO A 4 4.76 10.71 -4.74
N GLU A 5 4.84 11.57 -3.73
CA GLU A 5 3.66 12.22 -3.19
C GLU A 5 3.27 13.34 -4.16
N TYR A 6 2.10 13.21 -4.73
CA TYR A 6 1.50 14.26 -5.54
C TYR A 6 0.53 15.05 -4.70
N GLY A 7 0.46 16.34 -4.94
CA GLY A 7 -0.46 17.22 -4.22
C GLY A 7 -0.97 18.33 -5.10
N VAL A 8 -2.16 18.80 -4.78
CA VAL A 8 -2.80 19.96 -5.40
C VAL A 8 -3.12 21.00 -4.35
N PHE A 9 -2.86 22.25 -4.67
CA PHE A 9 -3.31 23.37 -3.85
C PHE A 9 -4.74 23.74 -4.24
N ALA A 10 -5.62 23.85 -3.26
CA ALA A 10 -6.92 24.45 -3.48
C ALA A 10 -6.75 25.98 -3.59
N GLY A 11 -7.37 26.58 -4.60
CA GLY A 11 -7.30 28.02 -4.81
C GLY A 11 -8.59 28.60 -5.35
N LYS A 12 -8.91 29.83 -4.94
CA LYS A 12 -10.02 30.60 -5.46
C LYS A 12 -9.64 32.08 -5.48
N GLU A 13 -9.82 32.74 -6.64
CA GLU A 13 -9.66 34.19 -6.80
C GLU A 13 -8.35 34.75 -6.25
N GLY A 14 -7.21 34.06 -6.53
CA GLY A 14 -5.89 34.48 -6.08
C GLY A 14 -5.50 34.08 -4.66
N SER A 15 -6.40 33.45 -3.92
CA SER A 15 -6.10 32.82 -2.61
C SER A 15 -5.84 31.34 -2.77
N TRP A 16 -4.79 30.84 -2.10
CA TRP A 16 -4.38 29.42 -2.16
C TRP A 16 -4.36 28.81 -0.75
N SER A 17 -4.65 27.53 -0.68
CA SER A 17 -4.49 26.79 0.57
C SER A 17 -3.02 26.86 1.05
N PRO A 18 -2.75 26.97 2.36
CA PRO A 18 -1.39 27.05 2.90
C PRO A 18 -0.60 25.75 2.72
N SER A 19 -1.27 24.64 2.43
CA SER A 19 -0.68 23.35 2.17
C SER A 19 -1.43 22.65 1.06
N TRP A 20 -0.73 21.79 0.32
CA TRP A 20 -1.34 20.95 -0.71
C TRP A 20 -2.19 19.83 -0.10
N ASN A 21 -3.16 19.33 -0.86
CA ASN A 21 -3.81 18.06 -0.60
C ASN A 21 -3.07 16.97 -1.37
N THR A 22 -2.60 15.97 -0.66
CA THR A 22 -1.99 14.78 -1.29
C THR A 22 -3.06 13.93 -1.95
N PHE A 23 -2.72 13.31 -3.07
CA PHE A 23 -3.55 12.31 -3.73
C PHE A 23 -2.73 11.09 -4.12
N ARG A 24 -3.41 9.96 -4.21
CA ARG A 24 -2.82 8.68 -4.55
C ARG A 24 -2.87 8.46 -6.06
N LEU A 25 -1.71 8.19 -6.68
CA LEU A 25 -1.63 7.61 -8.02
C LEU A 25 -1.49 6.09 -7.91
N SER A 26 -2.33 5.35 -8.61
CA SER A 26 -2.34 3.90 -8.58
C SER A 26 -2.78 3.36 -9.93
N ASP A 27 -2.20 2.24 -10.34
CA ASP A 27 -2.58 1.46 -11.50
C ASP A 27 -3.63 0.39 -11.19
N VAL A 28 -4.06 0.29 -9.94
CA VAL A 28 -5.11 -0.63 -9.49
C VAL A 28 -6.48 -0.09 -9.89
N GLY A 29 -7.31 -0.93 -10.50
CA GLY A 29 -8.70 -0.61 -10.84
C GLY A 29 -9.53 -0.15 -9.65
N ASN A 30 -10.71 0.40 -9.89
CA ASN A 30 -11.57 0.94 -8.85
C ASN A 30 -12.90 0.19 -8.79
N SER A 31 -13.32 -0.17 -7.58
CA SER A 31 -14.70 -0.54 -7.25
C SER A 31 -15.23 0.51 -6.27
N LEU A 32 -16.38 1.08 -6.59
CA LEU A 32 -17.08 2.02 -5.70
C LEU A 32 -18.10 1.26 -4.86
N GLU A 33 -18.32 1.69 -3.64
CA GLU A 33 -19.40 1.16 -2.81
C GLU A 33 -20.77 1.41 -3.45
N VAL A 34 -21.71 0.54 -3.10
CA VAL A 34 -23.12 0.68 -3.47
C VAL A 34 -23.97 0.43 -2.23
N GLU A 35 -24.57 1.49 -1.74
CA GLU A 35 -25.41 1.45 -0.55
C GLU A 35 -26.82 0.89 -0.79
N PRO A 36 -27.44 0.23 0.19
CA PRO A 36 -26.88 -0.09 1.51
C PRO A 36 -25.93 -1.28 1.46
N ASN A 37 -24.76 -1.18 2.15
CA ASN A 37 -23.75 -2.24 2.21
C ASN A 37 -23.27 -2.52 3.66
N ASN A 38 -24.12 -2.22 4.64
CA ASN A 38 -23.83 -2.25 6.08
C ASN A 38 -23.73 -3.65 6.71
N ASP A 39 -23.88 -4.72 5.94
CA ASP A 39 -23.71 -6.08 6.38
C ASP A 39 -23.19 -7.02 5.26
N ARG A 40 -22.85 -8.24 5.60
CA ARG A 40 -22.32 -9.22 4.63
C ARG A 40 -23.32 -9.64 3.56
N ALA A 41 -24.61 -9.59 3.84
CA ALA A 41 -25.64 -9.98 2.86
C ALA A 41 -25.82 -8.90 1.80
N THR A 42 -25.67 -7.64 2.19
CA THR A 42 -25.76 -6.45 1.33
C THR A 42 -24.41 -5.99 0.79
N ALA A 43 -23.31 -6.69 1.10
CA ALA A 43 -21.95 -6.32 0.70
C ALA A 43 -21.84 -6.00 -0.80
N THR A 44 -21.21 -4.88 -1.13
CA THR A 44 -20.95 -4.44 -2.50
C THR A 44 -20.13 -5.47 -3.27
N PRO A 45 -20.65 -6.07 -4.36
CA PRO A 45 -19.85 -6.95 -5.22
C PRO A 45 -18.74 -6.16 -5.91
N SER A 46 -17.51 -6.67 -5.87
CA SER A 46 -16.36 -5.94 -6.37
C SER A 46 -15.47 -6.79 -7.27
N ASP A 47 -14.95 -6.19 -8.32
CA ASP A 47 -13.89 -6.78 -9.12
C ASP A 47 -12.64 -7.01 -8.28
N PHE A 48 -11.88 -8.06 -8.58
CA PHE A 48 -10.70 -8.41 -7.80
C PHE A 48 -9.55 -8.93 -8.69
N PRO A 49 -8.31 -8.44 -8.51
CA PRO A 49 -7.90 -7.41 -7.55
C PRO A 49 -8.25 -5.98 -8.00
N SER A 50 -8.72 -5.17 -7.09
CA SER A 50 -9.02 -3.75 -7.34
C SER A 50 -8.83 -2.92 -6.05
N ALA A 51 -9.10 -1.64 -6.12
CA ALA A 51 -9.23 -0.78 -4.96
C ALA A 51 -10.70 -0.53 -4.64
N PHE A 52 -11.08 -0.73 -3.38
CA PHE A 52 -12.42 -0.49 -2.87
C PHE A 52 -12.47 0.91 -2.29
N ASN A 53 -13.41 1.72 -2.75
CA ASN A 53 -13.52 3.14 -2.40
C ASN A 53 -14.92 3.42 -1.87
N GLY A 54 -14.98 4.20 -0.79
CA GLY A 54 -16.25 4.55 -0.17
C GLY A 54 -16.17 5.72 0.79
N ILE A 55 -17.30 5.99 1.43
CA ILE A 55 -17.50 7.03 2.43
C ILE A 55 -18.35 6.46 3.55
N LEU A 56 -17.84 6.37 4.76
CA LEU A 56 -18.68 6.08 5.91
C LEU A 56 -19.65 7.24 6.13
N GLN A 57 -20.91 7.07 5.68
CA GLN A 57 -21.85 8.19 5.49
C GLN A 57 -22.35 8.78 6.79
N GLU A 58 -22.54 7.97 7.83
CA GLU A 58 -23.08 8.39 9.13
C GLU A 58 -22.44 7.65 10.31
N THR A 59 -22.74 8.08 11.51
CA THR A 59 -22.30 7.40 12.73
C THR A 59 -22.86 6.00 12.81
N GLY A 60 -21.99 5.03 13.00
CA GLY A 60 -22.33 3.61 13.05
C GLY A 60 -22.20 2.89 11.71
N ASP A 61 -21.88 3.61 10.66
CA ASP A 61 -21.70 3.08 9.31
C ASP A 61 -20.54 2.09 9.20
N GLN A 62 -20.74 1.06 8.38
CA GLN A 62 -19.79 -0.03 8.16
C GLN A 62 -19.95 -0.54 6.74
N ASP A 63 -18.92 -0.45 5.95
CA ASP A 63 -18.97 -0.83 4.54
C ASP A 63 -18.42 -2.24 4.32
N PHE A 64 -19.22 -3.06 3.67
CA PHE A 64 -18.85 -4.42 3.29
C PHE A 64 -18.68 -4.54 1.78
N PHE A 65 -17.54 -5.12 1.37
CA PHE A 65 -17.25 -5.47 -0.02
C PHE A 65 -17.03 -6.97 -0.14
N LYS A 66 -17.62 -7.60 -1.14
CA LYS A 66 -17.42 -9.02 -1.42
C LYS A 66 -16.71 -9.24 -2.74
N PHE A 67 -15.80 -10.18 -2.77
CA PHE A 67 -14.98 -10.51 -3.93
C PHE A 67 -14.59 -11.99 -3.92
N THR A 68 -14.12 -12.49 -5.07
CA THR A 68 -13.65 -13.87 -5.20
C THR A 68 -12.12 -13.88 -5.38
N ALA A 69 -11.43 -14.75 -4.64
CA ALA A 69 -9.99 -14.93 -4.76
C ALA A 69 -9.61 -16.41 -4.88
N LYS A 70 -8.42 -16.69 -5.43
CA LYS A 70 -7.90 -18.04 -5.64
C LYS A 70 -6.79 -18.37 -4.65
N LYS A 71 -6.77 -19.59 -4.17
CA LYS A 71 -5.72 -20.11 -3.26
C LYS A 71 -4.33 -19.82 -3.78
N GLY A 72 -3.47 -19.37 -2.88
CA GLY A 72 -2.08 -19.06 -3.17
C GLY A 72 -1.82 -17.66 -3.73
N GLN A 73 -2.85 -16.91 -4.13
CA GLN A 73 -2.69 -15.49 -4.41
C GLN A 73 -2.23 -14.74 -3.16
N GLN A 74 -1.42 -13.70 -3.34
CA GLN A 74 -0.86 -12.92 -2.23
C GLN A 74 -1.00 -11.43 -2.53
N PHE A 75 -1.52 -10.71 -1.55
CA PHE A 75 -1.76 -9.27 -1.68
C PHE A 75 -1.24 -8.49 -0.48
N GLU A 76 -0.75 -7.31 -0.73
CA GLU A 76 -0.68 -6.24 0.26
C GLU A 76 -2.01 -5.52 0.23
N VAL A 77 -2.68 -5.46 1.39
CA VAL A 77 -3.98 -4.80 1.55
C VAL A 77 -3.75 -3.57 2.41
N GLU A 78 -3.97 -2.41 1.84
CA GLU A 78 -3.61 -1.14 2.45
C GLU A 78 -4.73 -0.12 2.33
N CYS A 79 -5.15 0.43 3.46
CA CYS A 79 -6.10 1.53 3.49
C CYS A 79 -5.36 2.87 3.33
N TYR A 80 -5.96 3.77 2.59
CA TYR A 80 -5.61 5.17 2.47
C TYR A 80 -6.78 6.00 2.97
N GLY A 81 -6.67 6.49 4.17
CA GLY A 81 -7.65 7.33 4.85
C GLY A 81 -7.00 8.59 5.38
N ARG A 82 -6.39 8.54 6.56
CA ARG A 82 -5.75 9.72 7.19
C ARG A 82 -4.60 10.29 6.37
N ARG A 83 -3.84 9.44 5.68
CA ARG A 83 -2.75 9.89 4.80
C ARG A 83 -3.21 10.69 3.59
N ILE A 84 -4.47 10.57 3.19
CA ILE A 84 -5.12 11.42 2.18
C ILE A 84 -6.02 12.50 2.80
N ARG A 85 -5.82 12.78 4.10
CA ARG A 85 -6.54 13.80 4.89
C ARG A 85 -8.02 13.53 5.12
N SER A 86 -8.45 12.29 5.05
CA SER A 86 -9.76 11.88 5.54
C SER A 86 -9.86 11.98 7.06
N ALA A 87 -11.07 12.14 7.57
CA ALA A 87 -11.34 12.12 9.01
C ALA A 87 -11.39 10.71 9.60
N ILE A 88 -11.43 9.68 8.77
CA ILE A 88 -11.54 8.28 9.17
C ILE A 88 -10.32 7.82 9.97
N ASP A 89 -10.56 7.00 10.97
CA ASP A 89 -9.58 6.17 11.67
C ASP A 89 -9.87 4.70 11.29
N PRO A 90 -9.32 4.20 10.16
CA PRO A 90 -9.84 3.02 9.51
C PRO A 90 -9.48 1.75 10.25
N VAL A 91 -10.45 0.89 10.48
CA VAL A 91 -10.26 -0.49 10.93
C VAL A 91 -10.79 -1.43 9.86
N MET A 92 -9.96 -2.39 9.46
CA MET A 92 -10.32 -3.40 8.47
C MET A 92 -10.43 -4.79 9.06
N TYR A 93 -11.42 -5.55 8.60
CA TYR A 93 -11.57 -6.98 8.86
C TYR A 93 -11.82 -7.73 7.57
N LEU A 94 -11.12 -8.82 7.37
CA LEU A 94 -11.31 -9.72 6.23
C LEU A 94 -11.88 -11.04 6.71
N TYR A 95 -12.97 -11.48 6.10
CA TYR A 95 -13.68 -12.70 6.41
C TYR A 95 -13.71 -13.66 5.22
N ASN A 96 -13.72 -14.95 5.48
CA ASN A 96 -14.01 -15.98 4.48
C ASN A 96 -15.53 -16.15 4.28
N ALA A 97 -15.93 -17.01 3.32
CA ALA A 97 -17.33 -17.27 2.99
C ALA A 97 -18.19 -17.74 4.18
N THR A 98 -17.60 -18.44 5.16
CA THR A 98 -18.31 -18.91 6.35
C THR A 98 -18.37 -17.89 7.49
N GLY A 99 -17.74 -16.71 7.31
CA GLY A 99 -17.67 -15.66 8.34
C GLY A 99 -16.49 -15.79 9.30
N GLY A 100 -15.60 -16.73 9.07
CA GLY A 100 -14.37 -16.83 9.83
C GLY A 100 -13.42 -15.67 9.51
N SER A 101 -12.85 -15.04 10.54
CA SER A 101 -11.85 -13.97 10.36
C SER A 101 -10.56 -14.54 9.75
N VAL A 102 -10.08 -13.89 8.70
CA VAL A 102 -8.85 -14.23 7.98
C VAL A 102 -7.73 -13.25 8.33
N ALA A 103 -8.05 -11.96 8.44
CA ALA A 103 -7.12 -10.91 8.83
C ALA A 103 -7.87 -9.72 9.40
N SER A 104 -7.21 -8.93 10.21
CA SER A 104 -7.70 -7.63 10.68
C SER A 104 -6.54 -6.72 11.03
N ASN A 105 -6.77 -5.43 10.96
CA ASN A 105 -5.80 -4.42 11.36
C ASN A 105 -6.46 -3.05 11.55
N ASP A 106 -5.78 -2.18 12.33
CA ASP A 106 -6.15 -0.78 12.51
C ASP A 106 -4.99 0.19 12.20
N ASP A 107 -3.76 -0.02 12.71
CA ASP A 107 -2.70 0.99 12.75
C ASP A 107 -1.33 0.52 12.21
N SER A 108 -1.24 -0.38 11.23
CA SER A 108 0.08 -0.92 10.82
C SER A 108 0.84 -0.07 9.79
N ARG A 109 0.20 0.91 9.17
CA ARG A 109 0.84 1.87 8.24
C ARG A 109 0.69 3.31 8.73
N GLY A 110 1.26 3.58 9.91
CA GLY A 110 0.99 4.82 10.62
C GLY A 110 -0.47 4.84 11.07
N PRO A 111 -1.25 5.90 10.73
CA PRO A 111 -2.64 6.00 11.15
C PRO A 111 -3.62 5.22 10.27
N ASP A 112 -3.16 4.43 9.30
CA ASP A 112 -3.99 3.67 8.38
C ASP A 112 -3.73 2.17 8.51
N SER A 113 -4.77 1.37 8.28
CA SER A 113 -4.76 -0.08 8.36
C SER A 113 -3.98 -0.73 7.23
N TYR A 114 -3.25 -1.80 7.52
CA TYR A 114 -2.55 -2.63 6.56
C TYR A 114 -2.40 -4.06 7.04
N PHE A 115 -2.56 -5.02 6.14
CA PHE A 115 -2.18 -6.41 6.35
C PHE A 115 -1.77 -7.11 5.05
N ARG A 116 -1.08 -8.24 5.18
CA ARG A 116 -0.86 -9.15 4.06
C ARG A 116 -1.97 -10.19 4.03
N PHE A 117 -2.53 -10.39 2.84
CA PHE A 117 -3.52 -11.42 2.59
C PHE A 117 -2.92 -12.52 1.72
N ASN A 118 -2.67 -13.67 2.33
CA ASN A 118 -2.31 -14.90 1.63
C ASN A 118 -3.59 -15.73 1.53
N VAL A 119 -4.13 -15.85 0.32
CA VAL A 119 -5.43 -16.51 0.08
C VAL A 119 -5.33 -17.99 0.44
N PRO A 120 -6.02 -18.48 1.50
CA PRO A 120 -5.87 -19.85 2.00
C PRO A 120 -6.63 -20.88 1.17
N ALA A 121 -7.71 -20.48 0.50
CA ALA A 121 -8.59 -21.35 -0.29
C ALA A 121 -9.27 -20.55 -1.39
N ASP A 122 -9.70 -21.23 -2.45
CA ASP A 122 -10.61 -20.63 -3.45
C ASP A 122 -11.94 -20.29 -2.81
N GLY A 123 -12.48 -19.11 -3.15
CA GLY A 123 -13.81 -18.76 -2.68
C GLY A 123 -14.07 -17.28 -2.56
N GLU A 124 -15.23 -16.98 -2.00
CA GLU A 124 -15.67 -15.64 -1.68
C GLU A 124 -15.08 -15.16 -0.35
N TYR A 125 -14.70 -13.90 -0.33
CA TYR A 125 -14.21 -13.17 0.82
C TYR A 125 -14.98 -11.87 0.96
N THR A 126 -15.06 -11.38 2.21
CA THR A 126 -15.74 -10.13 2.53
C THR A 126 -14.78 -9.23 3.31
N LEU A 127 -14.53 -8.03 2.82
CA LEU A 127 -13.82 -6.98 3.53
C LEU A 127 -14.84 -6.09 4.22
N LEU A 128 -14.65 -5.82 5.50
CA LEU A 128 -15.34 -4.79 6.28
C LEU A 128 -14.39 -3.64 6.53
N ILE A 129 -14.86 -2.42 6.31
CA ILE A 129 -14.18 -1.18 6.69
C ILE A 129 -15.12 -0.38 7.60
N ARG A 130 -14.58 0.18 8.68
CA ARG A 130 -15.30 1.07 9.58
C ARG A 130 -14.35 2.07 10.25
N ASP A 131 -14.87 3.13 10.81
CA ASP A 131 -14.10 4.02 11.70
C ASP A 131 -13.88 3.34 13.07
N HIS A 132 -12.73 3.55 13.69
CA HIS A 132 -12.40 2.97 15.01
C HIS A 132 -13.43 3.35 16.08
N LEU A 133 -13.89 4.58 16.10
CA LEU A 133 -14.89 5.09 17.04
C LEU A 133 -16.33 5.09 16.46
N MET A 134 -16.54 4.37 15.34
CA MET A 134 -17.85 4.29 14.68
C MET A 134 -18.43 5.66 14.27
N ARG A 135 -17.58 6.61 13.91
CA ARG A 135 -17.97 7.92 13.37
C ARG A 135 -18.12 7.82 11.86
N GLY A 136 -18.87 8.77 11.30
CA GLY A 136 -19.06 8.88 9.86
C GLY A 136 -19.41 10.32 9.46
N GLY A 137 -19.58 10.52 8.17
CA GLY A 137 -19.91 11.81 7.55
C GLY A 137 -19.16 12.02 6.23
N PRO A 138 -19.43 13.09 5.50
CA PRO A 138 -18.89 13.29 4.14
C PRO A 138 -17.36 13.43 4.07
N ALA A 139 -16.68 13.61 5.20
CA ALA A 139 -15.21 13.67 5.27
C ALA A 139 -14.56 12.30 5.59
N TYR A 140 -15.36 11.23 5.80
CA TYR A 140 -14.86 9.90 6.14
C TYR A 140 -14.67 9.03 4.88
N VAL A 141 -13.98 9.58 3.91
CA VAL A 141 -13.64 8.90 2.65
C VAL A 141 -12.49 7.92 2.86
N TYR A 142 -12.50 6.81 2.14
CA TYR A 142 -11.41 5.84 2.18
C TYR A 142 -11.15 5.19 0.81
N ARG A 143 -9.96 4.63 0.70
CA ARG A 143 -9.56 3.76 -0.41
C ARG A 143 -8.77 2.58 0.15
N VAL A 144 -9.19 1.35 -0.13
CA VAL A 144 -8.45 0.13 0.22
C VAL A 144 -7.94 -0.53 -1.05
N GLU A 145 -6.63 -0.62 -1.20
CA GLU A 145 -5.99 -1.25 -2.35
C GLU A 145 -5.60 -2.70 -2.04
N PHE A 146 -5.98 -3.62 -2.93
CA PHE A 146 -5.44 -4.98 -2.97
C PHE A 146 -4.36 -5.04 -4.03
N GLN A 147 -3.11 -4.89 -3.62
CA GLN A 147 -1.97 -4.91 -4.54
C GLN A 147 -1.31 -6.29 -4.55
N PRO A 148 -1.19 -6.94 -5.72
CA PRO A 148 -0.40 -8.16 -5.85
C PRO A 148 1.03 -7.92 -5.34
N ILE A 149 1.53 -8.86 -4.55
CA ILE A 149 2.89 -8.76 -4.02
C ILE A 149 3.89 -8.84 -5.17
N LYS A 150 4.67 -7.78 -5.37
CA LYS A 150 5.72 -7.70 -6.39
C LYS A 150 7.08 -8.08 -5.79
N PRO A 151 7.91 -8.87 -6.51
CA PRO A 151 9.29 -9.10 -6.10
C PRO A 151 10.07 -7.79 -6.11
N GLY A 152 10.95 -7.61 -5.15
CA GLY A 152 11.79 -6.42 -5.05
C GLY A 152 13.23 -6.77 -4.69
N LEU A 153 14.19 -6.06 -5.26
CA LEU A 153 15.61 -6.18 -4.96
C LEU A 153 16.17 -4.79 -4.69
N THR A 154 16.80 -4.64 -3.54
CA THR A 154 17.58 -3.44 -3.22
C THR A 154 19.04 -3.82 -3.13
N LEU A 155 19.88 -3.13 -3.88
CA LEU A 155 21.33 -3.22 -3.82
C LEU A 155 21.87 -1.97 -3.16
N SER A 156 22.78 -2.13 -2.22
CA SER A 156 23.49 -1.01 -1.61
C SER A 156 24.96 -1.34 -1.36
N ILE A 157 25.80 -0.35 -1.51
CA ILE A 157 27.22 -0.42 -1.14
C ILE A 157 27.38 0.34 0.19
N ALA A 158 28.12 -0.22 1.12
CA ALA A 158 28.40 0.43 2.39
C ALA A 158 29.01 1.81 2.17
N ARG A 159 28.53 2.82 2.89
CA ARG A 159 29.09 4.17 2.81
C ARG A 159 30.51 4.17 3.35
N THR A 160 31.45 4.71 2.59
CA THR A 160 32.84 4.87 3.01
C THR A 160 33.05 6.11 3.88
N GLU A 161 32.15 7.09 3.78
CA GLU A 161 32.22 8.35 4.54
C GLU A 161 30.89 8.65 5.25
N ARG A 162 30.99 9.09 6.51
CA ARG A 162 29.83 9.38 7.36
C ARG A 162 28.92 10.47 6.80
N TYR A 163 29.46 11.44 6.07
CA TYR A 163 28.75 12.62 5.55
C TYR A 163 28.69 12.65 4.02
N GLY A 164 28.94 11.56 3.36
CA GLY A 164 29.05 11.45 1.89
C GLY A 164 27.75 11.64 1.08
N GLN A 165 26.70 12.25 1.61
CA GLN A 165 25.47 12.76 0.98
C GLN A 165 25.15 12.13 -0.39
N TYR A 166 24.84 10.90 -0.56
CA TYR A 166 24.48 10.25 -1.84
C TYR A 166 25.61 10.15 -2.90
N ARG A 167 26.78 10.75 -2.68
CA ARG A 167 27.95 10.57 -3.55
C ARG A 167 28.92 9.61 -2.89
N GLN A 168 29.19 8.50 -3.58
CA GLN A 168 30.18 7.55 -3.13
C GLN A 168 31.31 7.53 -4.15
N GLN A 169 32.46 8.06 -3.78
CA GLN A 169 33.67 8.01 -4.57
C GLN A 169 34.62 7.00 -3.98
N ILE A 170 35.11 6.10 -4.82
CA ILE A 170 36.11 5.10 -4.46
C ILE A 170 37.36 5.41 -5.24
N PHE A 171 38.40 5.80 -4.56
CA PHE A 171 39.70 6.06 -5.20
C PHE A 171 40.54 4.79 -5.22
N VAL A 172 40.85 4.32 -6.44
CA VAL A 172 41.73 3.15 -6.62
C VAL A 172 43.00 3.64 -7.30
N GLY A 173 44.12 3.56 -6.58
CA GLY A 173 45.42 3.90 -7.14
C GLY A 173 45.77 3.00 -8.33
N ARG A 174 46.49 3.53 -9.32
CA ARG A 174 46.89 2.78 -10.52
C ARG A 174 47.66 1.52 -10.13
N GLY A 175 47.23 0.36 -10.64
CA GLY A 175 47.82 -0.95 -10.33
C GLY A 175 47.30 -1.60 -9.04
N ASN A 176 46.43 -0.90 -8.29
CA ASN A 176 45.81 -1.43 -7.07
C ASN A 176 44.42 -2.04 -7.35
N ARG A 177 43.89 -2.75 -6.36
CA ARG A 177 42.55 -3.33 -6.35
C ARG A 177 41.76 -2.79 -5.16
N PHE A 178 40.47 -2.64 -5.33
CA PHE A 178 39.55 -2.28 -4.25
C PHE A 178 38.47 -3.34 -4.15
N GLY A 179 38.22 -3.82 -2.94
CA GLY A 179 37.13 -4.74 -2.62
C GLY A 179 36.05 -4.02 -1.83
N THR A 180 34.81 -4.25 -2.17
CA THR A 180 33.69 -3.72 -1.39
C THR A 180 32.58 -4.76 -1.26
N ASN A 181 31.78 -4.63 -0.19
CA ASN A 181 30.61 -5.47 0.01
C ASN A 181 29.39 -4.83 -0.67
N ILE A 182 28.67 -5.64 -1.43
CA ILE A 182 27.35 -5.27 -1.94
C ILE A 182 26.31 -5.90 -1.02
N ASN A 183 25.55 -5.09 -0.33
CA ASN A 183 24.43 -5.55 0.49
C ASN A 183 23.22 -5.77 -0.39
N LEU A 184 22.58 -6.93 -0.21
CA LEU A 184 21.42 -7.38 -0.96
C LEU A 184 20.22 -7.49 -0.03
N ALA A 185 19.16 -6.75 -0.28
CA ALA A 185 17.90 -6.95 0.39
C ALA A 185 16.85 -7.43 -0.63
N ARG A 186 16.39 -8.67 -0.44
CA ARG A 186 15.34 -9.28 -1.26
C ARG A 186 13.98 -9.08 -0.59
N ARG A 187 12.98 -8.79 -1.39
CA ARG A 187 11.60 -8.73 -0.95
C ARG A 187 10.74 -9.60 -1.86
N ASN A 188 10.01 -10.53 -1.28
CA ASN A 188 9.01 -11.38 -1.93
C ASN A 188 9.54 -12.29 -3.06
N PHE A 189 10.79 -12.68 -3.02
CA PHE A 189 11.35 -13.73 -3.89
C PHE A 189 12.55 -14.43 -3.24
N GLY A 190 12.78 -15.66 -3.64
CA GLY A 190 13.92 -16.51 -3.23
C GLY A 190 14.71 -17.00 -4.44
N GLY A 191 15.56 -17.99 -4.22
CA GLY A 191 16.38 -18.62 -5.26
C GLY A 191 17.75 -17.98 -5.45
N GLU A 192 18.47 -18.46 -6.46
CA GLU A 192 19.79 -17.95 -6.82
C GLU A 192 19.70 -16.53 -7.41
N LEU A 193 20.67 -15.70 -7.10
CA LEU A 193 20.82 -14.36 -7.64
C LEU A 193 22.24 -14.19 -8.17
N VAL A 194 22.36 -13.99 -9.46
CA VAL A 194 23.63 -13.71 -10.13
C VAL A 194 23.75 -12.22 -10.42
N LEU A 195 24.77 -11.59 -9.87
CA LEU A 195 25.12 -10.19 -10.18
C LEU A 195 26.18 -10.17 -11.27
N ALA A 196 25.88 -9.55 -12.38
CA ALA A 196 26.82 -9.34 -13.48
C ALA A 196 27.07 -7.84 -13.67
N PRO A 197 28.30 -7.35 -13.55
CA PRO A 197 28.61 -5.96 -13.89
C PRO A 197 28.47 -5.75 -15.39
N LYS A 198 27.98 -4.58 -15.80
CA LYS A 198 27.90 -4.13 -17.18
C LYS A 198 28.67 -2.82 -17.35
N GLU A 199 29.12 -2.57 -18.57
CA GLU A 199 29.74 -1.29 -18.95
C GLU A 199 30.94 -0.92 -18.07
N LEU A 200 31.77 -1.91 -17.73
CA LEU A 200 33.02 -1.65 -17.06
C LEU A 200 33.96 -0.86 -18.02
N PRO A 201 34.67 0.16 -17.51
CA PRO A 201 35.71 0.82 -18.32
C PRO A 201 36.78 -0.19 -18.73
N ALA A 202 37.36 0.01 -19.91
CA ALA A 202 38.50 -0.79 -20.35
C ALA A 202 39.64 -0.58 -19.36
N GLY A 203 40.09 -1.68 -18.77
CA GLY A 203 41.17 -1.71 -17.79
C GLY A 203 42.53 -1.93 -18.42
#